data_3d9fff120228541f7ea09fe5e71236d8
#
_entry.id   3d9fff120228541f7ea09fe5e71236d8
#
_cell.length_a   1.000
_cell.length_b   1.000
_cell.length_c   1.000
_cell.angle_alpha   90.00
_cell.angle_beta   90.00
_cell.angle_gamma   90.00
#
_symmetry.space_group_name_H-M   'P 1'
#
loop_
_entity.id
_entity.type
_entity.pdbx_description
1 polymer ?
#
loop_
_entity_poly.entity_id
_entity_poly.type
_entity_poly.pdbx_seq_one_letter_code
_entity_poly.pdbx_strand_id
1 'polypeptide(L)'
;MAEIELRIDVVEDGDAGELLTVRRAAFVTEAQLYDDPHIPALTQTLDELRADLARPDVVTLAAWMGTRMIGSVRVGLEEDRALLGRLAVVPDLQGQGIGTKLLMSVLTYLPEDTKEVWVFTGQDSKQNLSLYAKHGFEHQYDQNAGDLTYAYLRKILGEAEVDDETEDSGDDDGGAEPR
;
A
#
# COMPACT_ATOMS: atom_id res chain seq x y z
N MET A 1 -17.51 -23.59 -12.75
CA MET A 1 -16.07 -23.25 -12.71
C MET A 1 -15.76 -22.90 -11.26
N ALA A 2 -14.73 -23.48 -10.70
CA ALA A 2 -14.29 -23.08 -9.37
C ALA A 2 -13.78 -21.62 -9.47
N GLU A 3 -14.35 -20.75 -8.65
CA GLU A 3 -13.84 -19.40 -8.48
C GLU A 3 -12.43 -19.52 -7.91
N ILE A 4 -11.42 -19.07 -8.66
CA ILE A 4 -10.04 -19.13 -8.18
C ILE A 4 -9.92 -18.03 -7.13
N GLU A 5 -9.87 -18.44 -5.87
CA GLU A 5 -9.79 -17.54 -4.73
C GLU A 5 -8.44 -16.80 -4.72
N LEU A 6 -8.50 -15.48 -4.59
CA LEU A 6 -7.33 -14.64 -4.41
C LEU A 6 -6.86 -14.74 -2.96
N ARG A 7 -5.66 -15.26 -2.75
CA ARG A 7 -5.00 -15.29 -1.45
C ARG A 7 -3.96 -14.18 -1.36
N ILE A 8 -3.96 -13.42 -0.26
CA ILE A 8 -2.92 -12.43 0.04
C ILE A 8 -2.25 -12.83 1.35
N ASP A 9 -0.92 -12.89 1.33
CA ASP A 9 -0.13 -13.33 2.46
C ASP A 9 1.30 -12.73 2.43
N VAL A 10 2.04 -12.91 3.50
CA VAL A 10 3.43 -12.46 3.61
C VAL A 10 4.32 -13.32 2.70
N VAL A 11 5.25 -12.66 2.02
CA VAL A 11 6.26 -13.32 1.18
C VAL A 11 7.37 -13.87 2.05
N GLU A 12 7.74 -15.13 1.81
CA GLU A 12 8.88 -15.79 2.45
C GLU A 12 10.10 -15.82 1.52
N ASP A 13 11.28 -16.17 2.06
CA ASP A 13 12.53 -16.24 1.27
C ASP A 13 12.44 -17.21 0.08
N GLY A 14 11.69 -18.31 0.23
CA GLY A 14 11.45 -19.27 -0.85
C GLY A 14 10.72 -18.70 -2.05
N ASP A 15 9.95 -17.63 -1.87
CA ASP A 15 9.15 -16.97 -2.91
C ASP A 15 9.95 -15.87 -3.65
N ALA A 16 11.17 -15.55 -3.20
CA ALA A 16 11.94 -14.40 -3.69
C ALA A 16 12.18 -14.43 -5.20
N GLY A 17 12.43 -15.60 -5.78
CA GLY A 17 12.64 -15.74 -7.23
C GLY A 17 11.39 -15.40 -8.04
N GLU A 18 10.23 -15.87 -7.62
CA GLU A 18 8.95 -15.54 -8.26
C GLU A 18 8.59 -14.07 -8.07
N LEU A 19 8.78 -13.54 -6.84
CA LEU A 19 8.57 -12.13 -6.55
C LEU A 19 9.42 -11.21 -7.44
N LEU A 20 10.69 -11.55 -7.65
CA LEU A 20 11.58 -10.78 -8.52
C LEU A 20 11.04 -10.76 -9.96
N THR A 21 10.58 -11.89 -10.46
CA THR A 21 9.98 -12.03 -11.80
C THR A 21 8.71 -11.20 -11.94
N VAL A 22 7.81 -11.30 -10.97
CA VAL A 22 6.54 -10.53 -10.94
C VAL A 22 6.83 -9.02 -10.93
N ARG A 23 7.73 -8.56 -10.06
CA ARG A 23 8.10 -7.14 -9.99
C ARG A 23 8.69 -6.63 -11.29
N ARG A 24 9.65 -7.35 -11.87
CA ARG A 24 10.25 -6.95 -13.15
C ARG A 24 9.21 -6.88 -14.27
N ALA A 25 8.35 -7.87 -14.40
CA ALA A 25 7.29 -7.86 -15.42
C ALA A 25 6.33 -6.67 -15.22
N ALA A 26 5.92 -6.39 -14.00
CA ALA A 26 4.98 -5.31 -13.69
C ALA A 26 5.56 -3.91 -13.95
N PHE A 27 6.86 -3.70 -13.71
CA PHE A 27 7.49 -2.39 -13.82
C PHE A 27 8.05 -2.06 -15.21
N VAL A 28 7.93 -2.95 -16.18
CA VAL A 28 8.34 -2.66 -17.58
C VAL A 28 7.57 -1.46 -18.14
N THR A 29 6.26 -1.38 -17.89
CA THR A 29 5.45 -0.24 -18.37
C THR A 29 5.91 1.08 -17.78
N GLU A 30 6.30 1.10 -16.51
CA GLU A 30 6.83 2.31 -15.85
C GLU A 30 8.20 2.69 -16.42
N ALA A 31 9.08 1.72 -16.62
CA ALA A 31 10.36 1.93 -17.27
C ALA A 31 10.22 2.52 -18.69
N GLN A 32 9.24 2.03 -19.44
CA GLN A 32 8.93 2.57 -20.79
C GLN A 32 8.34 3.98 -20.71
N LEU A 33 7.51 4.28 -19.71
CA LEU A 33 6.93 5.61 -19.51
C LEU A 33 8.02 6.68 -19.29
N TYR A 34 9.08 6.33 -18.56
CA TYR A 34 10.19 7.23 -18.22
C TYR A 34 11.40 7.08 -19.10
N ASP A 35 11.35 6.22 -20.12
CA ASP A 35 12.51 5.89 -20.99
C ASP A 35 13.77 5.51 -20.17
N ASP A 36 13.56 4.85 -19.02
CA ASP A 36 14.64 4.44 -18.12
C ASP A 36 14.60 2.93 -17.84
N PRO A 37 15.42 2.12 -18.52
CA PRO A 37 15.49 0.68 -18.29
C PRO A 37 16.19 0.32 -16.97
N HIS A 38 16.76 1.30 -16.27
CA HIS A 38 17.54 1.11 -15.05
C HIS A 38 16.82 1.51 -13.76
N ILE A 39 15.50 1.65 -13.81
CA ILE A 39 14.73 1.91 -12.57
C ILE A 39 15.00 0.80 -11.53
N PRO A 40 15.02 1.12 -10.23
CA PRO A 40 15.40 0.17 -9.18
C PRO A 40 14.60 -1.14 -9.18
N ALA A 41 13.33 -1.10 -9.61
CA ALA A 41 12.50 -2.30 -9.71
C ALA A 41 12.99 -3.31 -10.76
N LEU A 42 13.71 -2.87 -11.80
CA LEU A 42 14.27 -3.72 -12.85
C LEU A 42 15.72 -4.14 -12.59
N THR A 43 16.46 -3.37 -11.79
CA THR A 43 17.90 -3.63 -11.55
C THR A 43 18.16 -4.39 -10.26
N GLN A 44 17.21 -4.44 -9.32
CA GLN A 44 17.36 -5.19 -8.08
C GLN A 44 17.73 -6.65 -8.35
N THR A 45 18.79 -7.12 -7.74
CA THR A 45 19.22 -8.53 -7.82
C THR A 45 18.41 -9.41 -6.86
N LEU A 46 18.51 -10.73 -7.05
CA LEU A 46 17.86 -11.69 -6.15
C LEU A 46 18.42 -11.60 -4.73
N ASP A 47 19.74 -11.42 -4.59
CA ASP A 47 20.39 -11.33 -3.28
C ASP A 47 19.97 -10.05 -2.54
N GLU A 48 19.87 -8.92 -3.25
CA GLU A 48 19.36 -7.66 -2.68
C GLU A 48 17.88 -7.78 -2.27
N LEU A 49 17.07 -8.49 -3.05
CA LEU A 49 15.68 -8.75 -2.69
C LEU A 49 15.55 -9.62 -1.45
N ARG A 50 16.34 -10.69 -1.35
CA ARG A 50 16.38 -11.53 -0.15
C ARG A 50 16.84 -10.77 1.09
N ALA A 51 17.87 -9.92 0.94
CA ALA A 51 18.32 -9.04 2.01
C ALA A 51 17.21 -8.08 2.47
N ASP A 52 16.42 -7.55 1.54
CA ASP A 52 15.27 -6.69 1.87
C ASP A 52 14.14 -7.47 2.58
N LEU A 53 13.83 -8.69 2.12
CA LEU A 53 12.83 -9.55 2.77
C LEU A 53 13.24 -9.98 4.19
N ALA A 54 14.53 -10.07 4.47
CA ALA A 54 15.06 -10.44 5.79
C ALA A 54 15.08 -9.29 6.82
N ARG A 55 14.78 -8.07 6.39
CA ARG A 55 14.76 -6.90 7.28
C ARG A 55 13.57 -6.97 8.25
N PRO A 56 13.78 -6.74 9.56
CA PRO A 56 12.69 -6.76 10.54
C PRO A 56 11.71 -5.60 10.42
N ASP A 57 12.12 -4.51 9.79
CA ASP A 57 11.33 -3.30 9.53
C ASP A 57 10.65 -3.31 8.15
N VAL A 58 10.66 -4.44 7.44
CA VAL A 58 10.06 -4.58 6.11
C VAL A 58 9.08 -5.76 6.09
N VAL A 59 7.91 -5.52 5.54
CA VAL A 59 6.93 -6.56 5.22
C VAL A 59 6.61 -6.48 3.73
N THR A 60 6.67 -7.61 3.05
CA THR A 60 6.18 -7.72 1.68
C THR A 60 4.99 -8.66 1.65
N LEU A 61 3.87 -8.19 1.13
CA LEU A 61 2.69 -9.00 0.85
C LEU A 61 2.66 -9.35 -0.63
N ALA A 62 2.21 -10.55 -0.95
CA ALA A 62 1.89 -10.93 -2.32
C ALA A 62 0.47 -11.45 -2.44
N ALA A 63 -0.04 -11.38 -3.66
CA ALA A 63 -1.32 -11.94 -4.05
C ALA A 63 -1.07 -13.18 -4.92
N TRP A 64 -1.75 -14.28 -4.60
CA TRP A 64 -1.70 -15.53 -5.35
C TRP A 64 -3.06 -15.90 -5.91
N MET A 65 -3.05 -16.43 -7.12
CA MET A 65 -4.18 -17.09 -7.76
C MET A 65 -3.81 -18.56 -7.95
N GLY A 66 -4.33 -19.42 -7.08
CA GLY A 66 -3.82 -20.80 -6.96
C GLY A 66 -2.37 -20.80 -6.52
N THR A 67 -1.47 -21.35 -7.33
CA THR A 67 -0.02 -21.41 -7.06
C THR A 67 0.76 -20.26 -7.70
N ARG A 68 0.14 -19.42 -8.53
CA ARG A 68 0.79 -18.33 -9.26
C ARG A 68 0.77 -17.05 -8.43
N MET A 69 1.93 -16.46 -8.19
CA MET A 69 2.02 -15.09 -7.67
C MET A 69 1.63 -14.11 -8.78
N ILE A 70 0.71 -13.20 -8.49
CA ILE A 70 0.13 -12.28 -9.47
C ILE A 70 0.32 -10.81 -9.12
N GLY A 71 0.82 -10.52 -7.94
CA GLY A 71 1.12 -9.16 -7.52
C GLY A 71 1.79 -9.11 -6.16
N SER A 72 2.30 -7.94 -5.81
CA SER A 72 2.96 -7.73 -4.53
C SER A 72 2.95 -6.26 -4.12
N VAL A 73 3.18 -6.00 -2.85
CA VAL A 73 3.42 -4.67 -2.29
C VAL A 73 4.42 -4.77 -1.15
N ARG A 74 5.31 -3.80 -1.04
CA ARG A 74 6.32 -3.70 0.01
C ARG A 74 5.94 -2.59 0.98
N VAL A 75 6.17 -2.82 2.26
CA VAL A 75 5.98 -1.84 3.33
C VAL A 75 7.25 -1.76 4.17
N GLY A 76 7.83 -0.58 4.26
CA GLY A 76 8.84 -0.25 5.27
C GLY A 76 8.17 0.38 6.48
N LEU A 77 8.56 -0.03 7.68
CA LEU A 77 8.02 0.49 8.94
C LEU A 77 9.07 1.39 9.59
N GLU A 78 8.71 2.63 9.92
CA GLU A 78 9.58 3.62 10.55
C GLU A 78 8.82 4.29 11.72
N GLU A 79 9.10 3.90 12.95
CA GLU A 79 8.41 4.42 14.13
C GLU A 79 6.87 4.37 13.96
N ASP A 80 6.21 5.52 13.87
CA ASP A 80 4.76 5.65 13.68
C ASP A 80 4.34 5.84 12.21
N ARG A 81 5.26 5.55 11.26
CA ARG A 81 5.05 5.70 9.81
C ARG A 81 5.22 4.39 9.08
N ALA A 82 4.48 4.24 8.00
CA ALA A 82 4.71 3.20 7.02
C ALA A 82 5.00 3.80 5.64
N LEU A 83 5.99 3.24 4.94
CA LEU A 83 6.31 3.63 3.57
C LEU A 83 5.94 2.49 2.61
N LEU A 84 4.91 2.71 1.81
CA LEU A 84 4.50 1.81 0.75
C LEU A 84 5.39 1.95 -0.47
N GLY A 85 5.72 0.84 -1.08
CA GLY A 85 6.45 0.83 -2.33
C GLY A 85 6.28 -0.47 -3.08
N ARG A 86 6.79 -0.50 -4.30
CA ARG A 86 6.80 -1.72 -5.13
C ARG A 86 5.42 -2.37 -5.29
N LEU A 87 4.35 -1.58 -5.35
CA LEU A 87 3.04 -2.11 -5.72
C LEU A 87 3.09 -2.58 -7.17
N ALA A 88 2.91 -3.87 -7.36
CA ALA A 88 3.09 -4.54 -8.64
C ALA A 88 1.94 -5.52 -8.89
N VAL A 89 1.46 -5.57 -10.12
CA VAL A 89 0.50 -6.57 -10.61
C VAL A 89 1.00 -7.07 -11.96
N VAL A 90 0.96 -8.38 -12.17
CA VAL A 90 1.38 -8.98 -13.46
C VAL A 90 0.61 -8.36 -14.62
N PRO A 91 1.25 -8.12 -15.78
CA PRO A 91 0.65 -7.37 -16.89
C PRO A 91 -0.69 -7.89 -17.39
N ASP A 92 -0.87 -9.21 -17.43
CA ASP A 92 -2.09 -9.87 -17.92
C ASP A 92 -3.29 -9.76 -16.98
N LEU A 93 -3.10 -9.32 -15.73
CA LEU A 93 -4.14 -9.19 -14.72
C LEU A 93 -4.30 -7.77 -14.17
N GLN A 94 -3.65 -6.79 -14.79
CA GLN A 94 -3.85 -5.38 -14.42
C GLN A 94 -5.27 -4.91 -14.72
N GLY A 95 -5.75 -3.89 -13.99
CA GLY A 95 -7.09 -3.35 -14.16
C GLY A 95 -8.23 -4.21 -13.61
N GLN A 96 -7.92 -5.26 -12.85
CA GLN A 96 -8.90 -6.18 -12.24
C GLN A 96 -9.06 -5.99 -10.72
N GLY A 97 -8.54 -4.90 -10.17
CA GLY A 97 -8.68 -4.56 -8.75
C GLY A 97 -7.68 -5.25 -7.81
N ILE A 98 -6.69 -6.00 -8.33
CA ILE A 98 -5.69 -6.70 -7.52
C ILE A 98 -4.83 -5.70 -6.75
N GLY A 99 -4.39 -4.62 -7.39
CA GLY A 99 -3.64 -3.54 -6.73
C GLY A 99 -4.41 -2.90 -5.56
N THR A 100 -5.71 -2.69 -5.72
CA THR A 100 -6.59 -2.21 -4.64
C THR A 100 -6.64 -3.20 -3.48
N LYS A 101 -6.81 -4.49 -3.75
CA LYS A 101 -6.85 -5.53 -2.72
C LYS A 101 -5.52 -5.63 -1.96
N LEU A 102 -4.39 -5.54 -2.65
CA LEU A 102 -3.07 -5.49 -2.03
C LEU A 102 -2.92 -4.25 -1.13
N LEU A 103 -3.29 -3.08 -1.62
CA LEU A 103 -3.24 -1.84 -0.84
C LEU A 103 -4.10 -1.92 0.41
N MET A 104 -5.33 -2.40 0.30
CA MET A 104 -6.24 -2.56 1.44
C MET A 104 -5.73 -3.60 2.45
N SER A 105 -5.14 -4.70 1.97
CA SER A 105 -4.55 -5.71 2.84
C SER A 105 -3.37 -5.16 3.63
N VAL A 106 -2.53 -4.33 3.03
CA VAL A 106 -1.43 -3.68 3.76
C VAL A 106 -1.95 -2.92 4.98
N LEU A 107 -3.01 -2.13 4.82
CA LEU A 107 -3.55 -1.31 5.90
C LEU A 107 -3.99 -2.17 7.11
N THR A 108 -4.35 -3.44 6.90
CA THR A 108 -4.69 -4.37 7.99
C THR A 108 -3.47 -5.02 8.65
N TYR A 109 -2.29 -4.98 8.00
CA TYR A 109 -1.03 -5.52 8.51
C TYR A 109 -0.18 -4.49 9.26
N LEU A 110 -0.57 -3.22 9.23
CA LEU A 110 0.17 -2.17 9.92
C LEU A 110 0.04 -2.31 11.44
N PRO A 111 1.11 -2.00 12.20
CA PRO A 111 1.02 -1.86 13.65
C PRO A 111 -0.07 -0.85 14.05
N GLU A 112 -0.73 -1.09 15.19
CA GLU A 112 -1.82 -0.24 15.69
C GLU A 112 -1.40 1.20 15.98
N ASP A 113 -0.12 1.41 16.29
CA ASP A 113 0.47 2.72 16.56
C ASP A 113 0.93 3.47 15.29
N THR A 114 0.73 2.89 14.10
CA THR A 114 1.01 3.57 12.83
C THR A 114 0.05 4.72 12.62
N LYS A 115 0.57 5.94 12.52
CA LYS A 115 -0.23 7.17 12.35
C LYS A 115 -0.41 7.60 10.92
N GLU A 116 0.58 7.32 10.08
CA GLU A 116 0.53 7.76 8.69
C GLU A 116 1.19 6.75 7.74
N VAL A 117 0.68 6.73 6.54
CA VAL A 117 1.20 5.91 5.44
C VAL A 117 1.63 6.83 4.31
N TRP A 118 2.86 6.66 3.88
CA TRP A 118 3.44 7.37 2.77
C TRP A 118 3.59 6.47 1.56
N VAL A 119 3.48 7.05 0.39
CA VAL A 119 3.80 6.42 -0.89
C VAL A 119 4.39 7.45 -1.83
N PHE A 120 5.27 7.02 -2.71
CA PHE A 120 5.70 7.84 -3.83
C PHE A 120 5.58 7.08 -5.14
N THR A 121 5.28 7.80 -6.18
CA THR A 121 5.20 7.28 -7.55
C THR A 121 5.66 8.36 -8.53
N GLY A 122 6.02 7.96 -9.74
CA GLY A 122 6.35 8.95 -10.77
C GLY A 122 5.15 9.87 -11.03
N GLN A 123 5.43 11.16 -11.21
CA GLN A 123 4.37 12.17 -11.41
C GLN A 123 3.49 11.92 -12.64
N ASP A 124 3.99 11.19 -13.63
CA ASP A 124 3.26 10.87 -14.87
C ASP A 124 2.53 9.52 -14.78
N SER A 125 2.68 8.79 -13.68
CA SER A 125 2.00 7.51 -13.43
C SER A 125 0.55 7.75 -13.00
N LYS A 126 -0.30 8.18 -13.96
CA LYS A 126 -1.70 8.56 -13.70
C LYS A 126 -2.52 7.46 -13.06
N GLN A 127 -2.25 6.21 -13.42
CA GLN A 127 -2.96 5.05 -12.86
C GLN A 127 -2.66 4.90 -11.35
N ASN A 128 -1.40 5.00 -10.96
CA ASN A 128 -1.01 4.90 -9.55
C ASN A 128 -1.51 6.11 -8.76
N LEU A 129 -1.37 7.32 -9.29
CA LEU A 129 -1.89 8.53 -8.64
C LEU A 129 -3.39 8.44 -8.39
N SER A 130 -4.16 7.97 -9.38
CA SER A 130 -5.60 7.76 -9.25
C SER A 130 -5.93 6.68 -8.21
N LEU A 131 -5.19 5.58 -8.18
CA LEU A 131 -5.38 4.52 -7.19
C LEU A 131 -5.20 5.04 -5.77
N TYR A 132 -4.10 5.74 -5.51
CA TYR A 132 -3.81 6.28 -4.18
C TYR A 132 -4.79 7.36 -3.76
N ALA A 133 -5.14 8.28 -4.66
CA ALA A 133 -6.14 9.33 -4.37
C ALA A 133 -7.51 8.75 -3.98
N LYS A 134 -7.97 7.71 -4.68
CA LYS A 134 -9.24 7.02 -4.36
C LYS A 134 -9.25 6.36 -2.97
N HIS A 135 -8.07 6.07 -2.41
CA HIS A 135 -7.92 5.43 -1.11
C HIS A 135 -7.47 6.38 0.00
N GLY A 136 -7.66 7.69 -0.21
CA GLY A 136 -7.45 8.69 0.82
C GLY A 136 -6.01 9.16 0.97
N PHE A 137 -5.15 8.89 0.00
CA PHE A 137 -3.82 9.48 -0.06
C PHE A 137 -3.87 10.86 -0.70
N GLU A 138 -3.29 11.83 -0.05
CA GLU A 138 -3.23 13.21 -0.49
C GLU A 138 -1.81 13.58 -0.92
N HIS A 139 -1.68 14.27 -2.04
CA HIS A 139 -0.40 14.79 -2.52
C HIS A 139 0.19 15.77 -1.51
N GLN A 140 1.48 15.60 -1.21
CA GLN A 140 2.19 16.46 -0.26
C GLN A 140 3.24 17.34 -0.96
N TYR A 141 4.10 16.74 -1.76
CA TYR A 141 5.15 17.45 -2.51
C TYR A 141 5.69 16.58 -3.64
N ASP A 142 6.42 17.23 -4.54
CA ASP A 142 7.18 16.57 -5.60
C ASP A 142 8.67 16.64 -5.29
N GLN A 143 9.39 15.58 -5.65
CA GLN A 143 10.85 15.51 -5.51
C GLN A 143 11.50 15.10 -6.82
N ASN A 144 12.48 15.90 -7.26
CA ASN A 144 13.28 15.56 -8.43
C ASN A 144 14.38 14.57 -8.06
N ALA A 145 14.53 13.54 -8.90
CA ALA A 145 15.60 12.56 -8.82
C ALA A 145 16.19 12.37 -10.22
N GLY A 146 17.19 13.18 -10.57
CA GLY A 146 17.71 13.26 -11.92
C GLY A 146 16.66 13.81 -12.89
N ASP A 147 16.36 13.06 -13.95
CA ASP A 147 15.35 13.42 -14.96
C ASP A 147 13.93 13.02 -14.55
N LEU A 148 13.77 12.35 -13.42
CA LEU A 148 12.47 11.89 -12.91
C LEU A 148 11.99 12.81 -11.81
N THR A 149 10.67 13.02 -11.78
CA THR A 149 9.98 13.67 -10.66
C THR A 149 9.03 12.69 -10.01
N TYR A 150 9.16 12.51 -8.70
CA TYR A 150 8.28 11.68 -7.90
C TYR A 150 7.29 12.53 -7.13
N ALA A 151 6.02 12.16 -7.19
CA ALA A 151 4.97 12.69 -6.33
C ALA A 151 4.93 11.88 -5.04
N TYR A 152 5.00 12.57 -3.90
CA TYR A 152 4.86 11.99 -2.58
C TYR A 152 3.45 12.23 -2.05
N LEU A 153 2.77 11.16 -1.66
CA LEU A 153 1.42 11.18 -1.13
C LEU A 153 1.40 10.59 0.27
N ARG A 154 0.48 11.07 1.09
CA ARG A 154 0.31 10.65 2.48
C ARG A 154 -1.15 10.36 2.79
N LYS A 155 -1.39 9.33 3.56
CA LYS A 155 -2.66 9.03 4.20
C LYS A 155 -2.47 9.09 5.71
N ILE A 156 -3.27 9.88 6.40
CA ILE A 156 -3.37 9.87 7.86
C ILE A 156 -4.30 8.72 8.24
N LEU A 157 -3.84 7.88 9.16
CA LEU A 157 -4.66 6.86 9.78
C LEU A 157 -5.32 7.53 11.00
N GLY A 158 -6.67 7.61 11.00
CA GLY A 158 -7.41 8.22 12.09
C GLY A 158 -7.13 7.48 13.42
N GLU A 159 -7.07 8.23 14.52
CA GLU A 159 -7.39 7.67 15.82
C GLU A 159 -8.81 7.10 15.70
N ALA A 160 -9.04 5.89 16.21
CA ALA A 160 -10.38 5.33 16.25
C ALA A 160 -11.31 6.42 16.82
N GLU A 161 -12.34 6.81 16.07
CA GLU A 161 -13.35 7.72 16.57
C GLU A 161 -13.85 7.12 17.89
N VAL A 162 -13.46 7.74 19.00
CA VAL A 162 -14.06 7.46 20.29
C VAL A 162 -15.45 8.05 20.14
N ASP A 163 -16.46 7.18 19.97
CA ASP A 163 -17.85 7.57 20.06
C ASP A 163 -18.02 8.24 21.44
N ASP A 164 -17.97 9.55 21.46
CA ASP A 164 -18.38 10.37 22.59
C ASP A 164 -19.92 10.31 22.62
N GLU A 165 -20.43 9.21 23.17
CA GLU A 165 -21.82 9.16 23.61
C GLU A 165 -21.94 10.15 24.77
N THR A 166 -22.20 11.39 24.44
CA THR A 166 -22.73 12.36 25.40
C THR A 166 -24.08 11.86 25.85
N GLU A 167 -24.08 11.22 27.02
CA GLU A 167 -25.31 11.00 27.79
C GLU A 167 -25.94 12.36 28.04
N ASP A 168 -26.96 12.69 27.26
CA ASP A 168 -27.92 13.72 27.56
C ASP A 168 -28.77 13.25 28.77
N SER A 169 -28.30 13.54 29.97
CA SER A 169 -29.08 13.44 31.18
C SER A 169 -30.04 14.62 31.26
N GLY A 170 -31.20 14.46 30.66
CA GLY A 170 -32.29 15.37 30.84
C GLY A 170 -32.80 15.32 32.30
N ASP A 171 -32.41 16.30 33.08
CA ASP A 171 -33.05 16.63 34.35
C ASP A 171 -34.45 17.18 34.08
N ASP A 172 -35.44 16.32 34.23
CA ASP A 172 -36.86 16.72 34.37
C ASP A 172 -37.11 17.18 35.80
N ASP A 173 -36.99 18.48 36.05
CA ASP A 173 -37.43 19.07 37.31
C ASP A 173 -38.89 19.50 37.20
N GLY A 174 -39.76 18.59 37.65
CA GLY A 174 -41.16 18.83 37.83
C GLY A 174 -41.43 19.75 39.03
N GLY A 175 -41.49 21.04 38.82
CA GLY A 175 -41.98 22.00 39.82
C GLY A 175 -43.44 21.84 40.12
N ALA A 176 -43.75 21.37 41.32
CA ALA A 176 -45.11 21.43 41.90
C ALA A 176 -45.25 22.74 42.66
N GLU A 177 -46.20 23.57 42.28
CA GLU A 177 -46.71 24.62 43.13
C GLU A 177 -47.54 24.08 44.29
N PRO A 178 -47.55 24.81 45.40
CA PRO A 178 -48.79 24.96 46.18
C PRO A 178 -49.05 26.39 46.64
N ARG A 179 -50.23 26.88 46.34
CA ARG A 179 -51.09 27.84 47.04
C ARG A 179 -50.50 29.14 47.58
#